data_629f8f328038acf708cca6a7d4f43640
#
_entry.id   629f8f328038acf708cca6a7d4f43640
#
_cell.length_a   1.000
_cell.length_b   1.000
_cell.length_c   1.000
_cell.angle_alpha   90.00
_cell.angle_beta   90.00
_cell.angle_gamma   90.00
#
_symmetry.space_group_name_H-M   'P 1'
#
loop_
_entity.id
_entity.type
_entity.pdbx_description
1 polymer ?
#
loop_
_entity_poly.entity_id
_entity_poly.type
_entity_poly.pdbx_seq_one_letter_code
_entity_poly.pdbx_strand_id
1 'polypeptide(L)'
;MRATVESVAENTSDAAVAPLFWGAVAGLPGLLAYRAANTLDAMVGYRSPRYARFGWAAARLDDVLNWVPARLTAALTVLTAPAAGGSAAGALRAWRRDGAAHPSPNAGRCEAALAGALGVRLGGRNVYGTRVEDRPPLGDGPAPVRADIDRAVRLSRAVWTTAAGLAVAARSLRRR
;
A
#
# COMPACT_ATOMS: atom_id res chain seq x y z
N MET A 1 -0.66 3.49 -17.22
CA MET A 1 0.15 4.31 -16.28
C MET A 1 -0.46 4.34 -14.89
N ARG A 2 -1.73 4.79 -14.74
CA ARG A 2 -2.40 4.87 -13.43
C ARG A 2 -2.36 3.54 -12.67
N ALA A 3 -2.88 2.46 -13.23
CA ALA A 3 -2.88 1.13 -12.60
C ALA A 3 -1.47 0.65 -12.17
N THR A 4 -0.44 1.00 -12.95
CA THR A 4 0.95 0.67 -12.60
C THR A 4 1.40 1.43 -11.34
N VAL A 5 1.06 2.73 -11.23
CA VAL A 5 1.42 3.54 -10.06
C VAL A 5 0.63 3.08 -8.82
N GLU A 6 -0.66 2.76 -8.97
CA GLU A 6 -1.49 2.15 -7.92
C GLU A 6 -0.88 0.83 -7.45
N SER A 7 -0.51 -0.05 -8.36
CA SER A 7 0.14 -1.33 -8.04
C SER A 7 1.50 -1.15 -7.33
N VAL A 8 2.29 -0.13 -7.68
CA VAL A 8 3.53 0.19 -6.95
C VAL A 8 3.21 0.62 -5.50
N ALA A 9 2.17 1.44 -5.29
CA ALA A 9 1.77 1.88 -3.96
C ALA A 9 1.32 0.70 -3.08
N GLU A 10 0.43 -0.15 -3.58
CA GLU A 10 -0.07 -1.35 -2.89
C GLU A 10 1.07 -2.32 -2.58
N ASN A 11 1.88 -2.69 -3.58
CA ASN A 11 2.99 -3.63 -3.39
C ASN A 11 4.10 -3.10 -2.48
N THR A 12 4.27 -1.78 -2.37
CA THR A 12 5.17 -1.19 -1.36
C THR A 12 4.74 -1.58 0.04
N SER A 13 3.42 -1.59 0.32
CA SER A 13 2.88 -2.10 1.59
C SER A 13 2.97 -3.62 1.65
N ASP A 14 2.27 -4.30 0.76
CA ASP A 14 1.92 -5.70 0.91
C ASP A 14 3.08 -6.66 0.63
N ALA A 15 3.97 -6.32 -0.30
CA ALA A 15 5.10 -7.15 -0.66
C ALA A 15 6.40 -6.78 0.08
N ALA A 16 6.49 -5.57 0.69
CA ALA A 16 7.70 -5.12 1.34
C ALA A 16 7.49 -4.72 2.82
N VAL A 17 6.74 -3.66 3.10
CA VAL A 17 6.64 -3.12 4.47
C VAL A 17 5.93 -4.09 5.41
N ALA A 18 4.85 -4.72 5.00
CA ALA A 18 4.08 -5.62 5.86
C ALA A 18 4.85 -6.91 6.22
N PRO A 19 5.52 -7.61 5.29
CA PRO A 19 6.40 -8.72 5.66
C PRO A 19 7.52 -8.32 6.61
N LEU A 20 8.15 -7.15 6.40
CA LEU A 20 9.20 -6.63 7.29
C LEU A 20 8.64 -6.31 8.68
N PHE A 21 7.45 -5.71 8.76
CA PHE A 21 6.77 -5.42 10.01
C PHE A 21 6.48 -6.71 10.79
N TRP A 22 5.82 -7.69 10.18
CA TRP A 22 5.48 -8.95 10.85
C TRP A 22 6.72 -9.78 11.17
N GLY A 23 7.77 -9.72 10.35
CA GLY A 23 9.06 -10.30 10.65
C GLY A 23 9.75 -9.66 11.86
N ALA A 24 9.65 -8.35 12.02
CA ALA A 24 10.16 -7.64 13.18
C ALA A 24 9.38 -7.93 14.47
N VAL A 25 8.04 -8.04 14.37
CA VAL A 25 7.14 -8.27 15.52
C VAL A 25 7.18 -9.71 15.99
N ALA A 26 6.98 -10.68 15.11
CA ALA A 26 6.76 -12.09 15.43
C ALA A 26 7.77 -13.04 14.77
N GLY A 27 8.87 -12.52 14.22
CA GLY A 27 9.93 -13.33 13.60
C GLY A 27 9.49 -14.00 12.29
N LEU A 28 10.21 -15.04 11.92
CA LEU A 28 9.91 -15.81 10.70
C LEU A 28 8.48 -16.37 10.68
N PRO A 29 7.94 -16.93 11.77
CA PRO A 29 6.55 -17.38 11.79
C PRO A 29 5.54 -16.26 11.45
N GLY A 30 5.73 -15.04 11.99
CA GLY A 30 4.86 -13.90 11.70
C GLY A 30 4.93 -13.47 10.24
N LEU A 31 6.12 -13.42 9.67
CA LEU A 31 6.32 -13.13 8.25
C LEU A 31 5.62 -14.16 7.37
N LEU A 32 5.80 -15.46 7.66
CA LEU A 32 5.19 -16.53 6.86
C LEU A 32 3.67 -16.55 7.00
N ALA A 33 3.13 -16.33 8.21
CA ALA A 33 1.69 -16.26 8.45
C ALA A 33 1.06 -15.09 7.69
N TYR A 34 1.70 -13.90 7.72
CA TYR A 34 1.27 -12.75 6.94
C TYR A 34 1.26 -13.06 5.44
N ARG A 35 2.37 -13.62 4.91
CA ARG A 35 2.47 -13.95 3.47
C ARG A 35 1.43 -14.99 3.04
N ALA A 36 1.14 -15.96 3.89
CA ALA A 36 0.09 -16.95 3.63
C ALA A 36 -1.30 -16.29 3.56
N ALA A 37 -1.64 -15.41 4.52
CA ALA A 37 -2.91 -14.69 4.53
C ALA A 37 -3.07 -13.79 3.29
N ASN A 38 -2.05 -12.99 2.97
CA ASN A 38 -2.04 -12.12 1.80
C ASN A 38 -2.14 -12.91 0.48
N THR A 39 -1.50 -14.07 0.38
CA THR A 39 -1.62 -14.96 -0.79
C THR A 39 -3.03 -15.57 -0.88
N LEU A 40 -3.63 -15.96 0.24
CA LEU A 40 -4.99 -16.50 0.26
C LEU A 40 -5.99 -15.42 -0.19
N ASP A 41 -5.88 -14.19 0.28
CA ASP A 41 -6.73 -13.10 -0.20
C ASP A 41 -6.56 -12.88 -1.70
N ALA A 42 -5.34 -12.81 -2.20
CA ALA A 42 -5.06 -12.66 -3.63
C ALA A 42 -5.62 -13.80 -4.49
N MET A 43 -5.74 -15.01 -3.95
CA MET A 43 -6.25 -16.19 -4.68
C MET A 43 -7.78 -16.35 -4.60
N VAL A 44 -8.37 -16.07 -3.45
CA VAL A 44 -9.79 -16.39 -3.19
C VAL A 44 -10.61 -15.24 -2.60
N GLY A 45 -10.01 -14.10 -2.24
CA GLY A 45 -10.69 -12.93 -1.64
C GLY A 45 -11.61 -12.16 -2.59
N TYR A 46 -11.70 -12.57 -3.85
CA TYR A 46 -12.49 -11.89 -4.86
C TYR A 46 -14.00 -12.00 -4.61
N ARG A 47 -14.72 -10.89 -4.76
CA ARG A 47 -16.19 -10.85 -4.76
C ARG A 47 -16.76 -11.40 -6.07
N SER A 48 -16.54 -12.67 -6.33
CA SER A 48 -17.15 -13.42 -7.43
C SER A 48 -18.23 -14.37 -6.90
N PRO A 49 -19.18 -14.85 -7.72
CA PRO A 49 -20.18 -15.84 -7.28
C PRO A 49 -19.57 -17.08 -6.63
N ARG A 50 -18.37 -17.48 -7.08
CA ARG A 50 -17.64 -18.64 -6.55
C ARG A 50 -17.02 -18.38 -5.18
N TYR A 51 -16.45 -17.19 -4.95
CA TYR A 51 -15.59 -16.90 -3.80
C TYR A 51 -16.20 -15.94 -2.78
N ALA A 52 -17.33 -15.29 -3.08
CA ALA A 52 -17.93 -14.25 -2.23
C ALA A 52 -18.17 -14.68 -0.77
N ARG A 53 -18.47 -15.97 -0.53
CA ARG A 53 -18.61 -16.51 0.83
C ARG A 53 -17.36 -17.22 1.30
N PHE A 54 -16.73 -18.01 0.45
CA PHE A 54 -15.53 -18.80 0.78
C PHE A 54 -14.33 -17.92 1.09
N GLY A 55 -14.06 -16.92 0.25
CA GLY A 55 -12.90 -16.00 0.40
C GLY A 55 -13.12 -14.89 1.41
N TRP A 56 -14.33 -14.71 1.96
CA TRP A 56 -14.60 -13.62 2.88
C TRP A 56 -13.65 -13.57 4.10
N ALA A 57 -13.38 -14.72 4.70
CA ALA A 57 -12.52 -14.82 5.86
C ALA A 57 -11.06 -14.44 5.52
N ALA A 58 -10.56 -14.89 4.34
CA ALA A 58 -9.23 -14.53 3.86
C ALA A 58 -9.10 -13.02 3.64
N ALA A 59 -10.08 -12.40 2.97
CA ALA A 59 -10.11 -10.96 2.74
C ALA A 59 -10.13 -10.16 4.06
N ARG A 60 -10.92 -10.59 5.05
CA ARG A 60 -10.96 -9.92 6.36
C ARG A 60 -9.70 -10.09 7.17
N LEU A 61 -9.09 -11.27 7.11
CA LEU A 61 -7.81 -11.51 7.78
C LEU A 61 -6.71 -10.63 7.18
N ASP A 62 -6.64 -10.54 5.85
CA ASP A 62 -5.71 -9.66 5.16
C ASP A 62 -5.94 -8.19 5.52
N ASP A 63 -7.19 -7.72 5.51
CA ASP A 63 -7.57 -6.37 5.93
C ASP A 63 -7.03 -6.02 7.34
N VAL A 64 -7.17 -6.95 8.29
CA VAL A 64 -6.70 -6.78 9.69
C VAL A 64 -5.17 -6.78 9.76
N LEU A 65 -4.53 -7.73 9.10
CA LEU A 65 -3.07 -7.86 9.12
C LEU A 65 -2.37 -6.69 8.43
N ASN A 66 -2.99 -6.08 7.45
CA ASN A 66 -2.49 -4.89 6.74
C ASN A 66 -2.84 -3.57 7.43
N TRP A 67 -3.67 -3.56 8.47
CA TRP A 67 -4.13 -2.31 9.08
C TRP A 67 -3.00 -1.42 9.61
N VAL A 68 -2.05 -1.97 10.37
CA VAL A 68 -0.86 -1.24 10.85
C VAL A 68 0.15 -1.03 9.72
N PRO A 69 0.56 -2.06 8.93
CA PRO A 69 1.52 -1.90 7.85
C PRO A 69 1.16 -0.83 6.83
N ALA A 70 -0.09 -0.74 6.40
CA ALA A 70 -0.53 0.26 5.43
C ALA A 70 -0.37 1.70 5.96
N ARG A 71 -0.65 1.92 7.23
CA ARG A 71 -0.46 3.23 7.87
C ARG A 71 1.02 3.55 8.08
N LEU A 72 1.82 2.56 8.41
CA LEU A 72 3.27 2.69 8.46
C LEU A 72 3.84 3.03 7.08
N THR A 73 3.39 2.34 6.02
CA THR A 73 3.77 2.63 4.63
C THR A 73 3.42 4.08 4.25
N ALA A 74 2.21 4.54 4.56
CA ALA A 74 1.81 5.92 4.30
C ALA A 74 2.66 6.93 5.07
N ALA A 75 2.95 6.66 6.36
CA ALA A 75 3.81 7.52 7.17
C ALA A 75 5.26 7.57 6.62
N LEU A 76 5.81 6.43 6.24
CA LEU A 76 7.13 6.35 5.62
C LEU A 76 7.15 7.04 4.25
N THR A 77 6.07 6.97 3.47
CA THR A 77 5.92 7.72 2.23
C THR A 77 6.00 9.23 2.48
N VAL A 78 5.31 9.74 3.51
CA VAL A 78 5.41 11.16 3.92
C VAL A 78 6.85 11.53 4.27
N LEU A 79 7.52 10.71 5.09
CA LEU A 79 8.87 10.99 5.58
C LEU A 79 9.93 10.94 4.47
N THR A 80 9.81 9.99 3.54
CA THR A 80 10.82 9.76 2.50
C THR A 80 10.55 10.53 1.20
N ALA A 81 9.35 11.09 1.02
CA ALA A 81 8.98 11.82 -0.19
C ALA A 81 10.00 12.90 -0.60
N PRO A 82 10.52 13.78 0.29
CA PRO A 82 11.48 14.80 -0.11
C PRO A 82 12.78 14.21 -0.68
N ALA A 83 13.30 13.14 -0.09
CA ALA A 83 14.52 12.48 -0.55
C ALA A 83 14.34 11.80 -1.93
N ALA A 84 13.11 11.47 -2.30
CA ALA A 84 12.76 10.91 -3.60
C ALA A 84 12.28 11.95 -4.64
N GLY A 85 12.37 13.24 -4.32
CA GLY A 85 11.92 14.33 -5.17
C GLY A 85 10.41 14.54 -5.17
N GLY A 86 9.73 14.15 -4.10
CA GLY A 86 8.30 14.31 -3.86
C GLY A 86 7.98 15.34 -2.78
N SER A 87 6.68 15.49 -2.48
CA SER A 87 6.15 16.43 -1.48
C SER A 87 5.64 15.71 -0.23
N ALA A 88 6.32 15.88 0.91
CA ALA A 88 5.83 15.37 2.20
C ALA A 88 4.48 16.00 2.59
N ALA A 89 4.31 17.30 2.38
CA ALA A 89 3.06 17.99 2.66
C ALA A 89 1.92 17.52 1.76
N GLY A 90 2.21 17.28 0.47
CA GLY A 90 1.26 16.70 -0.48
C GLY A 90 0.84 15.29 -0.06
N ALA A 91 1.80 14.43 0.27
CA ALA A 91 1.55 13.08 0.77
C ALA A 91 0.63 13.07 2.00
N LEU A 92 0.95 13.89 2.99
CA LEU A 92 0.18 13.96 4.24
C LEU A 92 -1.25 14.47 4.00
N ARG A 93 -1.43 15.53 3.17
CA ARG A 93 -2.76 16.06 2.85
C ARG A 93 -3.63 15.02 2.15
N ALA A 94 -3.11 14.40 1.08
CA ALA A 94 -3.85 13.39 0.34
C ALA A 94 -4.17 12.16 1.20
N TRP A 95 -3.21 11.66 1.98
CA TRP A 95 -3.45 10.56 2.91
C TRP A 95 -4.60 10.83 3.88
N ARG A 96 -4.60 12.02 4.53
CA ARG A 96 -5.62 12.39 5.52
C ARG A 96 -6.99 12.60 4.89
N ARG A 97 -7.05 13.26 3.74
CA ARG A 97 -8.30 13.61 3.06
C ARG A 97 -8.91 12.41 2.32
N ASP A 98 -8.10 11.71 1.53
CA ASP A 98 -8.59 10.75 0.53
C ASP A 98 -8.43 9.31 0.96
N GLY A 99 -7.45 9.01 1.83
CA GLY A 99 -7.06 7.64 2.15
C GLY A 99 -8.15 6.76 2.77
N ALA A 100 -9.23 7.34 3.30
CA ALA A 100 -10.38 6.61 3.83
C ALA A 100 -11.49 6.38 2.82
N ALA A 101 -11.46 7.06 1.67
CA ALA A 101 -12.50 6.99 0.67
C ALA A 101 -12.44 5.73 -0.20
N HIS A 102 -11.30 5.05 -0.22
CA HIS A 102 -11.08 3.84 -1.00
C HIS A 102 -11.86 2.63 -0.41
N PRO A 103 -12.38 1.70 -1.25
CA PRO A 103 -13.08 0.50 -0.79
C PRO A 103 -12.24 -0.42 0.13
N SER A 104 -10.92 -0.52 -0.09
CA SER A 104 -10.01 -1.19 0.82
C SER A 104 -9.61 -0.24 1.95
N PRO A 105 -9.68 -0.67 3.24
CA PRO A 105 -9.28 0.16 4.37
C PRO A 105 -7.78 0.42 4.43
N ASN A 106 -6.99 -0.27 3.62
CA ASN A 106 -5.53 -0.27 3.60
C ASN A 106 -4.94 0.32 2.31
N ALA A 107 -5.31 -0.18 1.13
CA ALA A 107 -4.78 0.26 -0.15
C ALA A 107 -4.91 1.77 -0.34
N GLY A 108 -6.09 2.34 -0.04
CA GLY A 108 -6.31 3.77 -0.17
C GLY A 108 -5.36 4.65 0.66
N ARG A 109 -4.84 4.14 1.78
CA ARG A 109 -3.86 4.86 2.60
C ARG A 109 -2.53 5.00 1.87
N CYS A 110 -2.07 3.92 1.25
CA CYS A 110 -0.80 3.88 0.52
C CYS A 110 -0.91 4.65 -0.80
N GLU A 111 -1.98 4.42 -1.55
CA GLU A 111 -2.23 5.08 -2.83
C GLU A 111 -2.37 6.60 -2.67
N ALA A 112 -3.18 7.06 -1.70
CA ALA A 112 -3.38 8.49 -1.47
C ALA A 112 -2.08 9.18 -1.05
N ALA A 113 -1.29 8.57 -0.15
CA ALA A 113 0.00 9.11 0.28
C ALA A 113 0.97 9.22 -0.91
N LEU A 114 1.06 8.18 -1.74
CA LEU A 114 1.93 8.18 -2.92
C LEU A 114 1.44 9.18 -3.98
N ALA A 115 0.14 9.23 -4.25
CA ALA A 115 -0.46 10.21 -5.17
C ALA A 115 -0.12 11.66 -4.77
N GLY A 116 -0.32 11.97 -3.48
CA GLY A 116 0.01 13.29 -2.95
C GLY A 116 1.50 13.61 -2.96
N ALA A 117 2.36 12.60 -2.69
CA ALA A 117 3.82 12.76 -2.77
C ALA A 117 4.29 13.12 -4.18
N LEU A 118 3.72 12.46 -5.18
CA LEU A 118 4.09 12.65 -6.60
C LEU A 118 3.38 13.83 -7.27
N GLY A 119 2.30 14.37 -6.64
CA GLY A 119 1.46 15.41 -7.23
C GLY A 119 0.63 14.89 -8.41
N VAL A 120 0.16 13.66 -8.35
CA VAL A 120 -0.70 13.02 -9.36
C VAL A 120 -2.05 12.67 -8.79
N ARG A 121 -2.99 12.24 -9.65
CA ARG A 121 -4.32 11.74 -9.26
C ARG A 121 -4.47 10.28 -9.65
N LEU A 122 -4.77 9.44 -8.67
CA LEU A 122 -5.11 8.02 -8.80
C LEU A 122 -6.62 7.81 -8.64
N GLY A 123 -7.10 6.57 -8.71
CA GLY A 123 -8.52 6.26 -8.66
C GLY A 123 -9.26 6.60 -9.96
N GLY A 124 -10.58 6.85 -9.86
CA GLY A 124 -11.44 7.09 -11.01
C GLY A 124 -11.96 5.79 -11.64
N ARG A 125 -12.40 5.87 -12.89
CA ARG A 125 -13.06 4.76 -13.57
C ARG A 125 -12.09 3.67 -13.98
N ASN A 126 -12.37 2.44 -13.50
CA ASN A 126 -11.68 1.21 -13.87
C ASN A 126 -12.62 0.28 -14.64
N VAL A 127 -12.10 -0.42 -15.65
CA VAL A 127 -12.86 -1.38 -16.47
C VAL A 127 -12.17 -2.74 -16.39
N TYR A 128 -12.86 -3.74 -15.84
CA TYR A 128 -12.40 -5.11 -15.72
C TYR A 128 -13.31 -6.02 -16.57
N GLY A 129 -12.96 -6.24 -17.83
CA GLY A 129 -13.85 -6.92 -18.78
C GLY A 129 -15.14 -6.12 -18.95
N THR A 130 -16.28 -6.70 -18.54
CA THR A 130 -17.60 -6.04 -18.57
C THR A 130 -17.93 -5.24 -17.30
N ARG A 131 -17.14 -5.39 -16.23
CA ARG A 131 -17.38 -4.70 -14.95
C ARG A 131 -16.71 -3.33 -14.96
N VAL A 132 -17.51 -2.31 -14.69
CA VAL A 132 -17.03 -0.93 -14.46
C VAL A 132 -17.05 -0.67 -12.96
N GLU A 133 -15.97 -0.10 -12.44
CA GLU A 133 -15.82 0.26 -11.04
C GLU A 133 -15.33 1.71 -10.97
N ASP A 134 -16.15 2.58 -10.39
CA ASP A 134 -15.77 3.96 -10.14
C ASP A 134 -15.18 4.08 -8.72
N ARG A 135 -13.89 4.40 -8.64
CA ARG A 135 -13.18 4.62 -7.38
C ARG A 135 -13.05 6.11 -7.11
N PRO A 136 -13.18 6.53 -5.86
CA PRO A 136 -12.91 7.92 -5.49
C PRO A 136 -11.52 8.37 -5.96
N PRO A 137 -11.38 9.64 -6.38
CA PRO A 137 -10.08 10.19 -6.74
C PRO A 137 -9.18 10.30 -5.49
N LEU A 138 -7.90 9.99 -5.64
CA LEU A 138 -6.87 10.06 -4.62
C LEU A 138 -5.76 11.01 -5.11
N GLY A 139 -5.58 12.14 -4.41
CA GLY A 139 -4.69 13.22 -4.83
C GLY A 139 -5.33 14.22 -5.79
N ASP A 140 -4.69 15.38 -5.99
CA ASP A 140 -5.22 16.55 -6.70
C ASP A 140 -4.58 16.82 -8.06
N GLY A 141 -3.55 16.08 -8.43
CA GLY A 141 -2.76 16.35 -9.63
C GLY A 141 -3.39 15.87 -10.93
N PRO A 142 -2.67 15.96 -12.05
CA PRO A 142 -3.04 15.35 -13.31
C PRO A 142 -2.98 13.81 -13.24
N ALA A 143 -3.53 13.14 -14.26
CA ALA A 143 -3.35 11.70 -14.42
C ALA A 143 -1.86 11.35 -14.59
N PRO A 144 -1.37 10.23 -14.01
CA PRO A 144 0.04 9.85 -14.12
C PRO A 144 0.49 9.62 -15.55
N VAL A 145 1.68 10.10 -15.86
CA VAL A 145 2.40 9.85 -17.11
C VAL A 145 3.50 8.81 -16.90
N ARG A 146 4.18 8.39 -18.00
CA ARG A 146 5.24 7.37 -17.92
C ARG A 146 6.35 7.71 -16.92
N ALA A 147 6.77 8.97 -16.89
CA ALA A 147 7.82 9.42 -15.97
C ALA A 147 7.44 9.27 -14.48
N ASP A 148 6.16 9.26 -14.16
CA ASP A 148 5.69 9.08 -12.78
C ASP A 148 5.86 7.64 -12.29
N ILE A 149 5.98 6.66 -13.19
CA ILE A 149 6.31 5.28 -12.81
C ILE A 149 7.70 5.22 -12.18
N ASP A 150 8.70 5.86 -12.81
CA ASP A 150 10.07 5.90 -12.28
C ASP A 150 10.15 6.67 -10.96
N ARG A 151 9.35 7.73 -10.82
CA ARG A 151 9.22 8.49 -9.57
C ARG A 151 8.58 7.64 -8.46
N ALA A 152 7.51 6.89 -8.78
CA ALA A 152 6.85 5.98 -7.86
C ALA A 152 7.80 4.87 -7.39
N VAL A 153 8.57 4.27 -8.31
CA VAL A 153 9.56 3.22 -7.99
C VAL A 153 10.68 3.77 -7.10
N ARG A 154 11.20 4.98 -7.36
CA ARG A 154 12.21 5.60 -6.48
C ARG A 154 11.66 5.83 -5.07
N LEU A 155 10.44 6.35 -4.97
CA LEU A 155 9.80 6.58 -3.67
C LEU A 155 9.53 5.26 -2.94
N SER A 156 9.00 4.25 -3.64
CA SER A 156 8.81 2.90 -3.09
C SER A 156 10.11 2.33 -2.53
N ARG A 157 11.23 2.45 -3.26
CA ARG A 157 12.55 2.02 -2.78
C ARG A 157 12.97 2.75 -1.50
N ALA A 158 12.78 4.07 -1.42
CA ALA A 158 13.09 4.83 -0.21
C ALA A 158 12.23 4.37 0.99
N VAL A 159 10.96 4.09 0.76
CA VAL A 159 10.03 3.59 1.79
C VAL A 159 10.49 2.23 2.33
N TRP A 160 10.66 1.22 1.47
CA TRP A 160 10.96 -0.12 1.95
C TRP A 160 12.39 -0.27 2.49
N THR A 161 13.36 0.49 1.98
CA THR A 161 14.72 0.51 2.57
C THR A 161 14.71 1.11 3.97
N THR A 162 13.93 2.19 4.19
CA THR A 162 13.73 2.76 5.52
C THR A 162 13.01 1.77 6.45
N ALA A 163 11.96 1.11 5.96
CA ALA A 163 11.26 0.07 6.73
C ALA A 163 12.19 -1.08 7.13
N ALA A 164 13.06 -1.53 6.21
CA ALA A 164 14.05 -2.57 6.49
C ALA A 164 15.04 -2.15 7.60
N GLY A 165 15.55 -0.92 7.52
CA GLY A 165 16.41 -0.36 8.58
C GLY A 165 15.72 -0.33 9.95
N LEU A 166 14.46 0.11 10.00
CA LEU A 166 13.67 0.12 11.23
C LEU A 166 13.40 -1.30 11.77
N ALA A 167 13.10 -2.26 10.89
CA ALA A 167 12.87 -3.64 11.29
C ALA A 167 14.14 -4.28 11.90
N VAL A 168 15.30 -4.05 11.30
CA VAL A 168 16.61 -4.49 11.83
C VAL A 168 16.87 -3.85 13.19
N ALA A 169 16.72 -2.54 13.31
CA ALA A 169 16.91 -1.81 14.57
C ALA A 169 16.00 -2.36 15.70
N ALA A 170 14.70 -2.52 15.40
CA ALA A 170 13.74 -3.07 16.36
C ALA A 170 14.12 -4.49 16.83
N ARG A 171 14.60 -5.36 15.93
CA ARG A 171 15.06 -6.72 16.28
C ARG A 171 16.32 -6.70 17.12
N SER A 172 17.25 -5.80 16.82
CA SER A 172 18.51 -5.67 17.56
C SER A 172 18.27 -5.22 19.00
N LEU A 173 17.33 -4.30 19.22
CA LEU A 173 16.97 -3.84 20.55
C LEU A 173 16.28 -4.91 21.42
N ARG A 174 15.51 -5.81 20.80
CA ARG A 174 14.84 -6.92 21.52
C ARG A 174 15.75 -8.08 21.91
N ARG A 175 16.96 -8.13 21.35
CA ARG A 175 17.94 -9.19 21.66
C ARG A 175 18.90 -8.82 22.79
N ARG A 176 18.84 -7.57 23.24
CA ARG A 176 19.58 -7.06 24.42
C ARG A 176 18.74 -7.15 25.68
#